data_836a14a0d99e99423018978129f7cb83
#
_entry.id   836a14a0d99e99423018978129f7cb83
#
_cell.length_a   1.000
_cell.length_b   1.000
_cell.length_c   1.000
_cell.angle_alpha   90.00
_cell.angle_beta   90.00
_cell.angle_gamma   90.00
#
_symmetry.space_group_name_H-M   'P 1'
#
loop_
_entity.id
_entity.type
_entity.pdbx_description
1 polymer ?
#
loop_
_entity_poly.entity_id
_entity_poly.type
_entity_poly.pdbx_seq_one_letter_code
_entity_poly.pdbx_strand_id
1 'polypeptide(L)'
;MQNTYGIDGSQIQAIFPGGIGCLTQTRESREDDLENGWLQLCDKHISEQDFVLGFSASGTTPFVLSILQHCKEAGIPTGCIVNNPHAPIAQAADYPVEVITGPELVTGSTSMKAGSSQTMILDMSSTSLQIRKGRVEGNKMVNAKIINHKLIDR
;
A
#
# COMPACT_ATOMS: atom_id res chain seq x y z
N MET A 1 -5.88 10.86 3.90
CA MET A 1 -6.70 10.15 4.92
C MET A 1 -6.74 10.86 6.28
N GLN A 2 -5.63 11.34 6.83
CA GLN A 2 -5.61 12.01 8.15
C GLN A 2 -6.57 13.19 8.21
N ASN A 3 -6.52 14.10 7.24
CA ASN A 3 -7.38 15.29 7.23
C ASN A 3 -8.83 14.99 6.80
N THR A 4 -9.01 14.07 5.87
CA THR A 4 -10.31 13.72 5.29
C THR A 4 -11.18 12.95 6.29
N TYR A 5 -10.60 12.02 7.01
CA TYR A 5 -11.32 11.08 7.87
C TYR A 5 -10.92 11.16 9.35
N GLY A 6 -10.09 12.12 9.73
CA GLY A 6 -9.67 12.31 11.11
C GLY A 6 -8.89 11.14 11.72
N ILE A 7 -8.21 10.33 10.90
CA ILE A 7 -7.44 9.19 11.40
C ILE A 7 -6.10 9.64 11.97
N ASP A 8 -5.58 8.89 12.94
CA ASP A 8 -4.23 9.08 13.42
C ASP A 8 -3.21 8.61 12.38
N GLY A 9 -2.07 9.29 12.29
CA GLY A 9 -1.01 8.96 11.33
C GLY A 9 -0.34 7.62 11.57
N SER A 10 -0.41 7.10 12.79
CA SER A 10 0.12 5.79 13.15
C SER A 10 -0.72 4.63 12.61
N GLN A 11 -2.01 4.87 12.30
CA GLN A 11 -2.92 3.82 11.81
C GLN A 11 -2.63 3.35 10.38
N ILE A 12 -1.94 4.16 9.58
CA ILE A 12 -1.51 3.79 8.23
C ILE A 12 -0.08 4.28 8.05
N GLN A 13 0.80 3.36 7.89
CA GLN A 13 2.23 3.61 7.72
C GLN A 13 2.70 3.00 6.41
N ALA A 14 3.73 3.58 5.80
CA ALA A 14 4.36 3.06 4.60
C ALA A 14 5.84 2.78 4.84
N ILE A 15 6.31 1.73 4.23
CA ILE A 15 7.73 1.40 4.13
C ILE A 15 8.08 1.18 2.66
N PHE A 16 9.28 1.53 2.26
CA PHE A 16 9.76 1.31 0.90
C PHE A 16 11.24 0.97 0.88
N PRO A 17 11.70 0.31 -0.19
CA PRO A 17 13.12 0.00 -0.37
C PRO A 17 13.98 1.25 -0.19
N GLY A 18 14.95 1.21 0.73
CA GLY A 18 15.85 2.33 1.02
C GLY A 18 15.24 3.48 1.83
N GLY A 19 13.98 3.37 2.30
CA GLY A 19 13.34 4.33 3.20
C GLY A 19 12.99 5.67 2.55
N ILE A 20 12.64 6.66 3.36
CA ILE A 20 12.13 7.99 2.92
C ILE A 20 13.10 8.72 1.98
N GLY A 21 14.42 8.55 2.15
CA GLY A 21 15.41 9.19 1.26
C GLY A 21 15.31 8.75 -0.20
N CYS A 22 14.71 7.60 -0.48
CA CYS A 22 14.53 7.09 -1.83
C CYS A 22 13.32 7.69 -2.57
N LEU A 23 12.48 8.48 -1.91
CA LEU A 23 11.40 9.23 -2.58
C LEU A 23 11.92 10.32 -3.52
N THR A 24 13.12 10.82 -3.26
CA THR A 24 13.75 11.88 -4.07
C THR A 24 14.94 11.39 -4.89
N GLN A 25 15.48 10.21 -4.58
CA GLN A 25 16.62 9.62 -5.27
C GLN A 25 16.33 8.13 -5.51
N THR A 26 16.02 7.77 -6.74
CA THR A 26 15.76 6.38 -7.12
C THR A 26 16.99 5.51 -6.85
N ARG A 27 16.80 4.42 -6.12
CA ARG A 27 17.79 3.41 -5.82
C ARG A 27 17.18 2.03 -6.02
N GLU A 28 16.99 1.64 -7.27
CA GLU A 28 16.36 0.36 -7.64
C GLU A 28 17.08 -0.86 -7.02
N SER A 29 18.40 -0.78 -6.82
CA SER A 29 19.15 -1.85 -6.14
C SER A 29 18.69 -2.16 -4.71
N ARG A 30 17.90 -1.29 -4.09
CA ARG A 30 17.33 -1.56 -2.76
C ARG A 30 16.09 -2.45 -2.80
N GLU A 31 15.51 -2.66 -3.97
CA GLU A 31 14.39 -3.57 -4.14
C GLU A 31 14.78 -5.04 -4.00
N ASP A 32 16.08 -5.34 -4.11
CA ASP A 32 16.64 -6.69 -3.93
C ASP A 32 17.02 -7.00 -2.46
N ASP A 33 16.89 -6.03 -1.55
CA ASP A 33 17.26 -6.17 -0.15
C ASP A 33 16.19 -6.94 0.64
N LEU A 34 16.40 -8.23 0.82
CA LEU A 34 15.44 -9.15 1.44
C LEU A 34 15.24 -8.92 2.95
N GLU A 35 16.26 -8.46 3.65
CA GLU A 35 16.24 -8.34 5.11
C GLU A 35 15.72 -6.99 5.59
N ASN A 36 16.08 -5.94 4.88
CA ASN A 36 15.77 -4.56 5.27
C ASN A 36 14.27 -4.29 5.37
N GLY A 37 13.46 -4.91 4.50
CA GLY A 37 12.01 -4.77 4.51
C GLY A 37 11.38 -5.27 5.80
N TRP A 38 11.79 -6.46 6.24
CA TRP A 38 11.31 -7.05 7.48
C TRP A 38 11.76 -6.26 8.71
N LEU A 39 13.02 -5.82 8.74
CA LEU A 39 13.53 -4.98 9.84
C LEU A 39 12.76 -3.65 9.95
N GLN A 40 12.53 -2.97 8.82
CA GLN A 40 11.71 -1.74 8.80
C GLN A 40 10.29 -1.99 9.34
N LEU A 41 9.73 -3.16 9.05
CA LEU A 41 8.39 -3.51 9.51
C LEU A 41 8.37 -3.81 11.01
N CYS A 42 9.38 -4.53 11.53
CA CYS A 42 9.54 -4.79 12.96
C CYS A 42 9.67 -3.49 13.77
N ASP A 43 10.37 -2.48 13.24
CA ASP A 43 10.49 -1.15 13.88
C ASP A 43 9.15 -0.42 14.00
N LYS A 44 8.11 -0.86 13.26
CA LYS A 44 6.74 -0.33 13.38
C LYS A 44 5.91 -1.02 14.47
N HIS A 45 6.48 -1.98 15.18
CA HIS A 45 5.80 -2.74 16.24
C HIS A 45 4.50 -3.42 15.77
N ILE A 46 4.53 -3.99 14.56
CA ILE A 46 3.39 -4.71 13.99
C ILE A 46 3.07 -5.99 14.77
N SER A 47 1.82 -6.40 14.70
CA SER A 47 1.28 -7.58 15.37
C SER A 47 0.25 -8.32 14.50
N GLU A 48 -0.28 -9.42 14.95
CA GLU A 48 -1.38 -10.17 14.32
C GLU A 48 -2.68 -9.34 14.14
N GLN A 49 -2.80 -8.19 14.83
CA GLN A 49 -3.94 -7.27 14.70
C GLN A 49 -3.79 -6.28 13.55
N ASP A 50 -2.62 -6.24 12.94
CA ASP A 50 -2.32 -5.37 11.81
C ASP A 50 -2.55 -6.10 10.49
N PHE A 51 -2.56 -5.35 9.39
CA PHE A 51 -2.67 -5.86 8.04
C PHE A 51 -1.56 -5.27 7.17
N VAL A 52 -0.81 -6.12 6.50
CA VAL A 52 0.27 -5.68 5.61
C VAL A 52 -0.16 -5.79 4.15
N LEU A 53 -0.10 -4.68 3.43
CA LEU A 53 -0.46 -4.60 2.01
C LEU A 53 0.77 -4.33 1.14
N GLY A 54 1.18 -5.33 0.36
CA GLY A 54 2.30 -5.23 -0.56
C GLY A 54 1.89 -4.68 -1.93
N PHE A 55 2.71 -3.78 -2.47
CA PHE A 55 2.54 -3.23 -3.83
C PHE A 55 3.73 -3.59 -4.70
N SER A 56 3.48 -4.20 -5.85
CA SER A 56 4.51 -4.46 -6.85
C SER A 56 3.88 -4.57 -8.24
N ALA A 57 4.26 -3.72 -9.15
CA ALA A 57 3.73 -3.76 -10.51
C ALA A 57 4.13 -5.07 -11.22
N SER A 58 5.39 -5.48 -11.13
CA SER A 58 5.88 -6.76 -11.67
C SER A 58 5.31 -7.96 -10.91
N GLY A 59 5.08 -7.79 -9.60
CA GLY A 59 4.71 -8.87 -8.70
C GLY A 59 5.86 -9.80 -8.33
N THR A 60 7.11 -9.38 -8.59
CA THR A 60 8.32 -10.16 -8.36
C THR A 60 9.35 -9.47 -7.45
N THR A 61 9.08 -8.24 -7.01
CA THR A 61 9.99 -7.43 -6.18
C THR A 61 10.41 -8.18 -4.91
N PRO A 62 11.71 -8.54 -4.76
CA PRO A 62 12.17 -9.37 -3.65
C PRO A 62 11.89 -8.77 -2.27
N PHE A 63 12.08 -7.47 -2.12
CA PHE A 63 11.75 -6.71 -0.90
C PHE A 63 10.30 -6.96 -0.44
N VAL A 64 9.32 -6.87 -1.35
CA VAL A 64 7.89 -7.07 -1.02
C VAL A 64 7.61 -8.53 -0.74
N LEU A 65 8.15 -9.44 -1.55
CA LEU A 65 7.94 -10.87 -1.39
C LEU A 65 8.44 -11.36 -0.03
N SER A 66 9.65 -10.95 0.36
CA SER A 66 10.25 -11.29 1.65
C SER A 66 9.40 -10.83 2.83
N ILE A 67 8.90 -9.58 2.79
CA ILE A 67 8.01 -9.05 3.83
C ILE A 67 6.76 -9.91 3.99
N LEU A 68 6.09 -10.25 2.89
CA LEU A 68 4.85 -11.04 2.96
C LEU A 68 5.09 -12.45 3.50
N GLN A 69 6.22 -13.06 3.14
CA GLN A 69 6.62 -14.37 3.67
C GLN A 69 6.85 -14.33 5.18
N HIS A 70 7.59 -13.35 5.69
CA HIS A 70 7.80 -13.17 7.13
C HIS A 70 6.51 -12.85 7.88
N CYS A 71 5.64 -12.03 7.30
CA CYS A 71 4.31 -11.77 7.87
C CYS A 71 3.50 -13.05 8.03
N LYS A 72 3.50 -13.91 7.01
CA LYS A 72 2.81 -15.20 7.04
C LYS A 72 3.35 -16.11 8.14
N GLU A 73 4.67 -16.19 8.30
CA GLU A 73 5.31 -16.95 9.37
C GLU A 73 4.96 -16.39 10.77
N ALA A 74 4.80 -15.06 10.87
CA ALA A 74 4.42 -14.37 12.09
C ALA A 74 2.91 -14.32 12.36
N GLY A 75 2.07 -14.93 11.51
CA GLY A 75 0.61 -14.92 11.65
C GLY A 75 -0.06 -13.55 11.35
N ILE A 76 0.65 -12.65 10.68
CA ILE A 76 0.13 -11.33 10.33
C ILE A 76 -0.58 -11.41 8.98
N PRO A 77 -1.88 -11.06 8.89
CA PRO A 77 -2.64 -11.13 7.64
C PRO A 77 -2.08 -10.19 6.56
N THR A 78 -2.03 -10.70 5.33
CA THR A 78 -1.39 -10.02 4.21
C THR A 78 -2.30 -9.85 3.01
N GLY A 79 -2.12 -8.77 2.27
CA GLY A 79 -2.67 -8.58 0.94
C GLY A 79 -1.60 -8.11 -0.03
N CYS A 80 -1.89 -8.17 -1.31
CA CYS A 80 -1.04 -7.54 -2.31
C CYS A 80 -1.83 -6.97 -3.47
N ILE A 81 -1.22 -6.00 -4.16
CA ILE A 81 -1.69 -5.46 -5.43
C ILE A 81 -0.56 -5.59 -6.45
N VAL A 82 -0.82 -6.37 -7.51
CA VAL A 82 0.13 -6.64 -8.58
C VAL A 82 -0.52 -6.44 -9.95
N ASN A 83 0.29 -6.17 -10.98
CA ASN A 83 -0.23 -5.91 -12.33
C ASN A 83 0.08 -7.01 -13.35
N ASN A 84 0.60 -8.13 -12.88
CA ASN A 84 0.86 -9.31 -13.71
C ASN A 84 0.16 -10.55 -13.12
N PRO A 85 -0.36 -11.43 -13.96
CA PRO A 85 -1.03 -12.65 -13.51
C PRO A 85 -0.03 -13.64 -12.93
N HIS A 86 -0.50 -14.43 -11.96
CA HIS A 86 0.26 -15.54 -11.36
C HIS A 86 1.60 -15.12 -10.76
N ALA A 87 1.72 -13.86 -10.34
CA ALA A 87 2.95 -13.32 -9.77
C ALA A 87 3.32 -14.01 -8.44
N PRO A 88 4.61 -14.22 -8.14
CA PRO A 88 5.06 -14.82 -6.87
C PRO A 88 4.50 -14.11 -5.64
N ILE A 89 4.43 -12.78 -5.67
CA ILE A 89 3.85 -11.98 -4.58
C ILE A 89 2.37 -12.29 -4.37
N ALA A 90 1.60 -12.50 -5.45
CA ALA A 90 0.20 -12.87 -5.36
C ALA A 90 -0.01 -14.26 -4.73
N GLN A 91 0.92 -15.19 -4.98
CA GLN A 91 0.88 -16.52 -4.39
C GLN A 91 1.27 -16.53 -2.90
N ALA A 92 2.07 -15.58 -2.47
CA ALA A 92 2.51 -15.44 -1.08
C ALA A 92 1.48 -14.76 -0.16
N ALA A 93 0.64 -13.88 -0.73
CA ALA A 93 -0.34 -13.10 0.03
C ALA A 93 -1.64 -13.90 0.32
N ASP A 94 -2.28 -13.61 1.46
CA ASP A 94 -3.58 -14.20 1.83
C ASP A 94 -4.73 -13.62 0.98
N TYR A 95 -4.62 -12.32 0.63
CA TYR A 95 -5.63 -11.58 -0.15
C TYR A 95 -4.98 -10.90 -1.36
N PRO A 96 -4.72 -11.65 -2.45
CA PRO A 96 -4.13 -11.07 -3.64
C PRO A 96 -5.15 -10.32 -4.50
N VAL A 97 -4.72 -9.19 -5.06
CA VAL A 97 -5.46 -8.42 -6.07
C VAL A 97 -4.59 -8.29 -7.32
N GLU A 98 -4.94 -9.00 -8.37
CA GLU A 98 -4.27 -8.96 -9.66
C GLU A 98 -5.01 -8.00 -10.60
N VAL A 99 -4.39 -6.88 -10.94
CA VAL A 99 -4.95 -5.87 -11.84
C VAL A 99 -4.19 -5.86 -13.15
N ILE A 100 -4.67 -6.63 -14.10
CA ILE A 100 -3.96 -6.85 -15.35
C ILE A 100 -4.17 -5.65 -16.27
N THR A 101 -3.17 -4.80 -16.38
CA THR A 101 -3.20 -3.57 -17.19
C THR A 101 -2.60 -3.74 -18.60
N GLY A 102 -2.02 -4.92 -18.87
CA GLY A 102 -1.30 -5.20 -20.11
C GLY A 102 0.01 -4.40 -20.22
N PRO A 103 0.68 -4.47 -21.39
CA PRO A 103 1.98 -3.82 -21.60
C PRO A 103 1.88 -2.30 -21.51
N GLU A 104 2.90 -1.69 -20.92
CA GLU A 104 3.03 -0.23 -20.88
C GLU A 104 3.34 0.36 -22.26
N LEU A 105 3.02 1.64 -22.44
CA LEU A 105 3.36 2.38 -23.66
C LEU A 105 4.89 2.45 -23.86
N VAL A 106 5.62 2.67 -22.76
CA VAL A 106 7.08 2.62 -22.74
C VAL A 106 7.46 1.28 -22.13
N THR A 107 8.01 0.38 -22.93
CA THR A 107 8.38 -0.97 -22.50
C THR A 107 9.31 -0.94 -21.28
N GLY A 108 8.96 -1.71 -20.25
CA GLY A 108 9.69 -1.79 -19.00
C GLY A 108 9.35 -0.70 -17.96
N SER A 109 8.64 0.38 -18.34
CA SER A 109 8.14 1.36 -17.38
C SER A 109 6.86 0.85 -16.71
N THR A 110 6.76 0.98 -15.38
CA THR A 110 5.56 0.59 -14.62
C THR A 110 4.79 1.79 -14.05
N SER A 111 5.15 3.00 -14.50
CA SER A 111 4.66 4.23 -13.88
C SER A 111 3.29 4.68 -14.40
N MET A 112 2.90 4.28 -15.61
CA MET A 112 1.71 4.82 -16.26
C MET A 112 0.48 3.97 -15.97
N LYS A 113 0.32 2.81 -16.62
CA LYS A 113 -0.87 1.97 -16.42
C LYS A 113 -0.86 1.28 -15.07
N ALA A 114 0.22 0.62 -14.72
CA ALA A 114 0.36 -0.09 -13.46
C ALA A 114 0.29 0.88 -12.28
N GLY A 115 1.09 1.92 -12.25
CA GLY A 115 1.10 2.92 -11.18
C GLY A 115 -0.24 3.62 -11.00
N SER A 116 -0.92 4.00 -12.11
CA SER A 116 -2.26 4.60 -12.05
C SER A 116 -3.30 3.63 -11.48
N SER A 117 -3.26 2.37 -11.90
CA SER A 117 -4.19 1.35 -11.38
C SER A 117 -3.99 1.08 -9.90
N GLN A 118 -2.76 0.99 -9.43
CA GLN A 118 -2.42 0.82 -8.02
C GLN A 118 -2.90 2.01 -7.17
N THR A 119 -2.70 3.24 -7.67
CA THR A 119 -3.21 4.44 -7.00
C THR A 119 -4.73 4.41 -6.88
N MET A 120 -5.45 4.08 -7.95
CA MET A 120 -6.91 3.98 -7.94
C MET A 120 -7.41 2.93 -6.95
N ILE A 121 -6.77 1.76 -6.89
CA ILE A 121 -7.15 0.70 -5.96
C ILE A 121 -6.88 1.11 -4.52
N LEU A 122 -5.75 1.77 -4.26
CA LEU A 122 -5.45 2.29 -2.94
C LEU A 122 -6.49 3.31 -2.48
N ASP A 123 -6.90 4.23 -3.36
CA ASP A 123 -7.94 5.22 -3.08
C ASP A 123 -9.30 4.56 -2.83
N MET A 124 -9.72 3.60 -3.65
CA MET A 124 -10.95 2.83 -3.46
C MET A 124 -10.93 2.05 -2.14
N SER A 125 -9.86 1.33 -1.86
CA SER A 125 -9.70 0.53 -0.65
C SER A 125 -9.71 1.40 0.60
N SER A 126 -8.97 2.51 0.58
CA SER A 126 -8.90 3.45 1.68
C SER A 126 -10.24 4.11 1.96
N THR A 127 -10.97 4.50 0.93
CA THR A 127 -12.30 5.09 1.05
C THR A 127 -13.30 4.07 1.58
N SER A 128 -13.34 2.88 1.01
CA SER A 128 -14.22 1.79 1.45
C SER A 128 -14.00 1.42 2.92
N LEU A 129 -12.74 1.38 3.36
CA LEU A 129 -12.40 1.14 4.75
C LEU A 129 -12.98 2.21 5.68
N GLN A 130 -12.91 3.49 5.29
CA GLN A 130 -13.45 4.59 6.12
C GLN A 130 -14.99 4.61 6.12
N ILE A 131 -15.63 4.25 5.03
CA ILE A 131 -17.08 4.06 4.97
C ILE A 131 -17.49 2.95 5.96
N ARG A 132 -16.82 1.79 5.93
CA ARG A 132 -17.11 0.69 6.86
C ARG A 132 -16.84 1.03 8.32
N LYS A 133 -15.94 1.95 8.60
CA LYS A 133 -15.66 2.48 9.94
C LYS A 133 -16.66 3.58 10.38
N GLY A 134 -17.73 3.86 9.62
CA GLY A 134 -18.74 4.86 9.93
C GLY A 134 -18.25 6.31 9.87
N ARG A 135 -17.19 6.58 9.08
CA ARG A 135 -16.61 7.93 8.93
C ARG A 135 -17.18 8.70 7.73
N VAL A 136 -18.14 8.10 7.07
CA VAL A 136 -18.89 8.71 5.96
C VAL A 136 -20.37 8.45 6.20
N GLU A 137 -21.21 9.48 6.13
CA GLU A 137 -22.66 9.41 6.20
C GLU A 137 -23.27 9.93 4.88
N GLY A 138 -23.94 9.04 4.15
CA GLY A 138 -24.34 9.32 2.77
C GLY A 138 -23.11 9.55 1.89
N ASN A 139 -22.90 10.79 1.47
CA ASN A 139 -21.71 11.23 0.71
C ASN A 139 -20.88 12.27 1.47
N LYS A 140 -21.09 12.43 2.78
CA LYS A 140 -20.42 13.43 3.60
C LYS A 140 -19.41 12.81 4.56
N MET A 141 -18.28 13.49 4.72
CA MET A 141 -17.28 13.15 5.72
C MET A 141 -17.73 13.62 7.09
N VAL A 142 -17.90 12.71 8.07
CA VAL A 142 -18.36 13.08 9.43
C VAL A 142 -17.23 13.40 10.40
N ASN A 143 -15.98 13.03 10.07
CA ASN A 143 -14.81 13.24 10.93
C ASN A 143 -13.73 14.10 10.28
N ALA A 144 -14.05 14.89 9.25
CA ALA A 144 -13.09 15.74 8.58
C ALA A 144 -12.56 16.83 9.50
N LYS A 145 -11.22 17.00 9.53
CA LYS A 145 -10.59 18.11 10.25
C LYS A 145 -10.70 19.37 9.41
N ILE A 146 -11.28 20.44 9.98
CA ILE A 146 -11.33 21.76 9.35
C ILE A 146 -9.97 22.40 9.48
N ILE A 147 -9.16 22.30 8.43
CA ILE A 147 -7.78 22.83 8.39
C ILE A 147 -7.63 24.11 7.54
N ASN A 148 -8.69 24.50 6.84
CA ASN A 148 -8.73 25.73 6.05
C ASN A 148 -10.18 26.21 5.84
N HIS A 149 -10.34 27.49 5.46
CA HIS A 149 -11.65 28.13 5.30
C HIS A 149 -12.56 27.44 4.29
N LYS A 150 -12.03 26.89 3.20
CA LYS A 150 -12.84 26.21 2.18
C LYS A 150 -13.53 24.90 2.67
N LEU A 151 -13.12 24.38 3.81
CA LEU A 151 -13.73 23.19 4.41
C LEU A 151 -14.89 23.52 5.36
N ILE A 152 -15.13 24.80 5.65
CA ILE A 152 -16.25 25.24 6.51
C ILE A 152 -17.58 25.03 5.79
N ASP A 153 -17.59 25.18 4.44
CA ASP A 153 -18.80 25.12 3.61
C ASP A 153 -19.04 23.71 3.00
N ARG A 154 -18.25 22.70 3.41
CA ARG A 154 -18.38 21.32 2.97
C ARG A 154 -19.00 20.43 4.04
#